data_f80124e104a7c180036615e0f340e1de
#
_entry.id   f80124e104a7c180036615e0f340e1de
#
_cell.length_a   1.000
_cell.length_b   1.000
_cell.length_c   1.000
_cell.angle_alpha   90.00
_cell.angle_beta   90.00
_cell.angle_gamma   90.00
#
_symmetry.space_group_name_H-M   'P 1'
#
loop_
_entity.id
_entity.type
_entity.pdbx_description
1 polymer ?
#
loop_
_entity_poly.entity_id
_entity_poly.type
_entity_poly.pdbx_seq_one_letter_code
_entity_poly.pdbx_strand_id
1 'polypeptide(L)' 'LTNVEALAGREATVLQRVSETGGLVQLDGGQWSARSVDKLSFAEGASVRVVRIDGAVAVVGPLVAASAH' A
#
# COMPACT_ATOMS: atom_id res chain seq x y z
N LEU A 1 -6.51 20.45 -7.76
CA LEU A 1 -5.14 20.04 -7.66
C LEU A 1 -5.01 18.70 -7.00
N THR A 2 -4.57 17.75 -7.72
CA THR A 2 -4.37 16.44 -7.18
C THR A 2 -2.99 16.33 -6.59
N ASN A 3 -2.92 15.80 -5.40
CA ASN A 3 -1.65 15.67 -4.77
C ASN A 3 -1.50 14.23 -4.35
N VAL A 4 -0.76 13.47 -5.12
CA VAL A 4 -0.58 12.05 -4.82
C VAL A 4 0.13 11.84 -3.51
N GLU A 5 0.87 12.82 -3.04
CA GLU A 5 1.52 12.67 -1.76
C GLU A 5 0.51 12.62 -0.64
N ALA A 6 -0.70 13.10 -0.86
CA ALA A 6 -1.73 13.01 0.15
C ALA A 6 -2.18 11.57 0.38
N LEU A 7 -1.82 10.65 -0.52
CA LEU A 7 -2.18 9.27 -0.34
C LEU A 7 -1.22 8.55 0.60
N ALA A 8 -0.06 9.10 0.83
CA ALA A 8 0.89 8.50 1.75
C ALA A 8 0.28 8.50 3.16
N GLY A 9 0.41 7.43 3.86
CA GLY A 9 -0.17 7.27 5.19
C GLY A 9 -1.58 6.73 5.18
N ARG A 10 -2.21 6.63 4.00
CA ARG A 10 -3.54 6.10 3.94
C ARG A 10 -3.54 4.59 4.04
N GLU A 11 -4.65 4.04 4.49
CA GLU A 11 -4.80 2.60 4.56
C GLU A 11 -5.32 2.09 3.22
N ALA A 12 -4.87 0.94 2.82
CA ALA A 12 -5.33 0.31 1.59
C ALA A 12 -5.61 -1.16 1.86
N THR A 13 -6.42 -1.77 1.01
CA THR A 13 -6.73 -3.19 1.14
C THR A 13 -6.13 -3.93 -0.03
N VAL A 14 -5.46 -5.02 0.26
CA VAL A 14 -4.81 -5.82 -0.79
C VAL A 14 -5.87 -6.56 -1.59
N LEU A 15 -5.90 -6.32 -2.90
CA LEU A 15 -6.82 -7.00 -3.80
C LEU A 15 -6.16 -8.23 -4.41
N GLN A 16 -4.87 -8.15 -4.70
CA GLN A 16 -4.09 -9.27 -5.16
C GLN A 16 -2.80 -9.22 -4.39
N ARG A 17 -2.30 -10.35 -4.01
CA ARG A 17 -1.10 -10.44 -3.18
C ARG A 17 -0.06 -9.42 -3.59
N VAL A 18 0.44 -8.67 -2.63
CA VAL A 18 1.45 -7.66 -2.86
C VAL A 18 2.78 -8.18 -2.33
N SER A 19 3.80 -8.09 -3.17
CA SER A 19 5.15 -8.45 -2.77
C SER A 19 6.08 -7.36 -3.28
N GLU A 20 7.37 -7.55 -3.11
CA GLU A 20 8.31 -6.55 -3.59
C GLU A 20 8.26 -6.41 -5.11
N THR A 21 7.71 -7.41 -5.80
CA THR A 21 7.64 -7.37 -7.25
C THR A 21 6.32 -6.80 -7.75
N GLY A 22 5.34 -6.64 -6.89
CA GLY A 22 4.10 -6.00 -7.30
C GLY A 22 2.89 -6.62 -6.69
N GLY A 23 1.73 -6.12 -7.05
CA GLY A 23 0.44 -6.57 -6.59
C GLY A 23 -0.58 -5.47 -6.83
N LEU A 24 -1.76 -5.63 -6.29
CA LEU A 24 -2.81 -4.64 -6.41
C LEU A 24 -3.44 -4.35 -5.06
N VAL A 25 -3.77 -3.11 -4.84
CA VAL A 25 -4.48 -2.69 -3.63
C VAL A 25 -5.64 -1.79 -4.03
N GLN A 26 -6.63 -1.73 -3.16
CA GLN A 26 -7.69 -0.75 -3.32
C GLN A 26 -7.34 0.44 -2.43
N LEU A 27 -7.25 1.60 -3.03
CA LEU A 27 -6.82 2.80 -2.35
C LEU A 27 -7.67 3.95 -2.84
N ASP A 28 -8.29 4.64 -1.88
CA ASP A 28 -9.03 5.86 -2.21
C ASP A 28 -10.08 5.64 -3.30
N GLY A 29 -10.76 4.50 -3.24
CA GLY A 29 -11.85 4.23 -4.17
C GLY A 29 -11.42 3.64 -5.50
N GLY A 30 -10.18 3.35 -5.69
CA GLY A 30 -9.70 2.80 -6.95
C GLY A 30 -8.65 1.75 -6.75
N GLN A 31 -8.29 1.08 -7.84
CA GLN A 31 -7.25 0.07 -7.79
C GLN A 31 -5.93 0.70 -8.13
N TRP A 32 -4.91 0.34 -7.38
CA TRP A 32 -3.58 0.85 -7.62
C TRP A 32 -2.61 -0.31 -7.68
N SER A 33 -1.65 -0.23 -8.57
CA SER A 33 -0.53 -1.14 -8.54
C SER A 33 0.26 -0.85 -7.27
N ALA A 34 0.73 -1.86 -6.61
CA ALA A 34 1.42 -1.67 -5.35
C ALA A 34 2.59 -2.62 -5.24
N ARG A 35 3.54 -2.26 -4.42
CA ARG A 35 4.62 -3.18 -4.05
C ARG A 35 4.95 -2.95 -2.59
N SER A 36 5.55 -3.94 -1.99
CA SER A 36 5.84 -3.86 -0.57
C SER A 36 7.23 -3.32 -0.33
N VAL A 37 7.43 -2.80 0.89
CA VAL A 37 8.76 -2.38 1.31
C VAL A 37 9.44 -3.56 1.96
N ASP A 38 10.74 -3.54 2.00
CA ASP A 38 11.54 -4.48 2.78
C ASP A 38 11.25 -5.94 2.47
N LYS A 39 10.92 -6.25 1.25
CA LYS A 39 10.69 -7.63 0.82
C LYS A 39 9.53 -8.30 1.57
N LEU A 40 8.65 -7.53 2.14
CA LEU A 40 7.50 -8.09 2.80
C LEU A 40 6.47 -8.54 1.76
N SER A 41 5.53 -9.34 2.16
CA SER A 41 4.42 -9.68 1.31
C SER A 41 3.13 -9.63 2.11
N PHE A 42 2.04 -9.36 1.43
CA PHE A 42 0.74 -9.22 2.07
C PHE A 42 -0.28 -10.01 1.26
N ALA A 43 -1.05 -10.81 1.96
CA ALA A 43 -2.03 -11.65 1.30
C ALA A 43 -3.25 -10.84 0.87
N GLU A 44 -3.99 -11.38 -0.05
CA GLU A 44 -5.24 -10.79 -0.49
C GLU A 44 -6.14 -10.56 0.72
N GLY A 45 -6.74 -9.42 0.81
CA GLY A 45 -7.62 -9.06 1.91
C GLY A 45 -6.92 -8.39 3.08
N ALA A 46 -5.58 -8.37 3.06
CA ALA A 46 -4.86 -7.74 4.15
C ALA A 46 -4.99 -6.23 4.10
N SER A 47 -4.87 -5.59 5.23
CA SER A 47 -4.83 -4.13 5.27
C SER A 47 -3.38 -3.69 5.35
N VAL A 48 -3.03 -2.69 4.58
CA VAL A 48 -1.67 -2.19 4.52
C VAL A 48 -1.71 -0.67 4.56
N ARG A 49 -0.57 -0.06 4.80
CA ARG A 49 -0.46 1.39 4.80
C ARG A 49 0.39 1.83 3.62
N VAL A 50 -0.01 2.86 2.96
CA VAL A 50 0.77 3.44 1.87
C VAL A 50 1.91 4.23 2.49
N VAL A 51 3.14 3.83 2.20
CA VAL A 51 4.32 4.50 2.71
C VAL A 51 4.67 5.69 1.83
N ARG A 52 4.56 5.52 0.53
CA ARG A 52 4.82 6.59 -0.41
C ARG A 52 4.27 6.19 -1.76
N ILE A 53 4.19 7.12 -2.67
CA ILE A 53 3.80 6.85 -4.04
C ILE A 53 5.04 7.01 -4.92
N ASP A 54 5.30 6.02 -5.74
CA ASP A 54 6.45 6.05 -6.62
C ASP A 54 5.90 6.00 -8.04
N GLY A 55 5.71 7.14 -8.65
CA GLY A 55 5.10 7.21 -9.97
C GLY A 55 3.64 6.79 -9.89
N ALA A 56 3.30 5.69 -10.51
CA ALA A 56 1.95 5.18 -10.48
C ALA A 56 1.81 3.97 -9.56
N VAL A 57 2.82 3.70 -8.75
CA VAL A 57 2.84 2.54 -7.87
C VAL A 57 2.81 2.98 -6.43
N ALA A 58 1.92 2.39 -5.64
CA ALA A 58 1.87 2.68 -4.21
C ALA A 58 2.82 1.73 -3.50
N VAL A 59 3.77 2.27 -2.77
CA VAL A 59 4.69 1.45 -1.98
C VAL A 59 4.04 1.30 -0.61
N VAL A 60 3.75 0.07 -0.21
CA VAL A 60 2.98 -0.19 1.00
C VAL A 60 3.80 -0.96 2.03
N GLY A 61 3.44 -0.80 3.26
CA GLY A 61 4.05 -1.51 4.37
C GLY A 61 3.00 -1.97 5.36
N PRO A 62 3.46 -2.55 6.46
CA PRO A 62 2.54 -3.05 7.46
C PRO A 62 1.75 -1.94 8.11
N LEU A 63 0.49 -2.25 8.41
CA LEU A 63 -0.33 -1.27 8.97
C LEU A 63 -0.08 -1.12 10.40
N VAL A 64 0.79 -1.51 11.06
CA VAL A 64 1.07 -1.53 12.30
C VAL A 64 1.23 -0.59 13.03
N ALA A 65 1.30 0.01 12.84
CA ALA A 65 1.31 0.88 13.48
C ALA A 65 1.79 0.80 14.73
N ALA A 66 1.99 0.94 14.96
CA ALA A 66 2.28 1.12 15.96
C ALA A 66 2.17 0.66 17.03
N SER A 67 2.02 0.38 17.12
CA SER A 67 1.70 -0.01 17.93
C SER A 67 2.34 -0.05 18.88
N ALA A 68 2.71 0.14 19.05
CA ALA A 68 3.05 0.10 19.72
C ALA A 68 3.07 0.26 20.60
N HIS A 69 3.24 0.25 21.01
CA HIS A 69 3.23 0.36 21.71
C HIS A 69 3.28 0.36 22.08
#